data_a698555aaae2ee51bf47db3f1562ec60
#
_entry.id   a698555aaae2ee51bf47db3f1562ec60
#
_cell.length_a   1.000
_cell.length_b   1.000
_cell.length_c   1.000
_cell.angle_alpha   90.00
_cell.angle_beta   90.00
_cell.angle_gamma   90.00
#
_symmetry.space_group_name_H-M   'P 1'
#
loop_
_entity.id
_entity.type
_entity.pdbx_description
1 polymer ?
#
loop_
_entity_poly.entity_id
_entity_poly.type
_entity_poly.pdbx_seq_one_letter_code
_entity_poly.pdbx_strand_id
1 'polypeptide(L)'
;MSEIEKKPIKITETVLRDAHQSLIATRMPIEFMLPIVDKMDKVGYHSVECWGGATFDASLRFLKEDPWDRLRKLRDGFKNTKLQMLFRGQNILGYRPYADDVVDYFVQKSISNGIDIIRIFDCLNDLRNLQEAVNATNKFKAQEGRGEAQVALSYTLGDAYTLEYWADMAKKIEEMGADSICIKDMAGLLVPYKAAELIKAMKENTKLPIQLHTHYTSGVASMTYLKAVEAGVDVIDCAISPFALGTSQPATEVMVETFKGTPYDTGYDQNLLAEIADYFRPYREQCLESGLMSTKVLGVNIKTLLYQVPGGMLSNMVSQLKEQHAEDKYQDVLEEIPRVRKDCGEPPLVTPSSQIVGTQAVFNVLMGERYKMATGEFKDLLRGKYGQTVKPMNQEVIDKVIPGEQRFTSRSADAAGLTNEMDKLESEMKEWKQQDEDVLSYALFPQVATDFFKYRQAQQEKVDLTQADTKNAAYPV
;
A
#
# COMPACT_ATOMS: atom_id res chain seq x y z
N MET A 1 1.82 -44.46 1.82
CA MET A 1 1.59 -43.00 1.88
C MET A 1 2.73 -42.41 1.08
N SER A 2 2.47 -41.78 -0.07
CA SER A 2 3.51 -41.05 -0.80
C SER A 2 4.04 -39.95 0.12
N GLU A 3 5.35 -39.86 0.28
CA GLU A 3 5.98 -38.73 0.97
C GLU A 3 5.48 -37.44 0.29
N ILE A 4 4.72 -36.65 1.02
CA ILE A 4 4.31 -35.31 0.54
C ILE A 4 5.60 -34.48 0.46
N GLU A 5 5.90 -33.99 -0.73
CA GLU A 5 7.07 -33.15 -0.98
C GLU A 5 7.03 -31.93 -0.02
N LYS A 6 8.10 -31.74 0.76
CA LYS A 6 8.21 -30.61 1.69
C LYS A 6 8.32 -29.32 0.89
N LYS A 7 7.37 -28.42 1.08
CA LYS A 7 7.35 -27.08 0.50
C LYS A 7 7.13 -26.04 1.62
N PRO A 8 8.17 -25.69 2.39
CA PRO A 8 8.06 -24.70 3.46
C PRO A 8 7.43 -23.40 2.96
N ILE A 9 6.43 -22.90 3.68
CA ILE A 9 5.84 -21.60 3.37
C ILE A 9 6.83 -20.49 3.73
N LYS A 10 6.93 -19.47 2.88
CA LYS A 10 7.73 -18.29 3.15
C LYS A 10 6.87 -17.19 3.75
N ILE A 11 7.44 -16.39 4.65
CA ILE A 11 6.73 -15.30 5.31
C ILE A 11 7.44 -13.96 5.03
N THR A 12 6.66 -12.96 4.66
CA THR A 12 7.05 -11.56 4.67
C THR A 12 6.53 -10.91 5.95
N GLU A 13 7.41 -10.32 6.74
CA GLU A 13 7.05 -9.57 7.94
C GLU A 13 6.69 -8.12 7.59
N THR A 14 5.56 -7.63 8.06
CA THR A 14 5.01 -6.33 7.70
C THR A 14 5.04 -5.28 8.81
N VAL A 15 5.54 -5.63 10.00
CA VAL A 15 5.50 -4.75 11.19
C VAL A 15 6.18 -3.40 10.96
N LEU A 16 7.21 -3.34 10.11
CA LEU A 16 7.96 -2.11 9.84
C LEU A 16 7.31 -1.21 8.77
N ARG A 17 6.19 -1.64 8.16
CA ARG A 17 5.45 -0.83 7.19
C ARG A 17 3.92 -0.96 7.31
N ASP A 18 3.30 -2.02 6.72
CA ASP A 18 1.85 -2.09 6.54
C ASP A 18 1.10 -2.28 7.85
N ALA A 19 1.63 -3.08 8.77
CA ALA A 19 1.01 -3.31 10.07
C ALA A 19 0.91 -2.01 10.89
N HIS A 20 2.02 -1.29 11.07
CA HIS A 20 1.96 -0.03 11.81
C HIS A 20 1.28 1.11 11.04
N GLN A 21 1.27 1.06 9.70
CA GLN A 21 0.44 1.96 8.90
C GLN A 21 -1.05 1.75 9.23
N SER A 22 -1.48 0.50 9.32
CA SER A 22 -2.88 0.13 9.55
C SER A 22 -3.36 0.39 10.97
N LEU A 23 -2.48 0.27 11.96
CA LEU A 23 -2.85 0.35 13.39
C LEU A 23 -2.55 1.71 14.04
N ILE A 24 -1.47 2.38 13.62
CA ILE A 24 -0.98 3.65 14.20
C ILE A 24 -0.66 4.71 13.15
N ALA A 25 -1.33 4.64 12.00
CA ALA A 25 -1.23 5.63 10.93
C ALA A 25 0.23 5.99 10.55
N THR A 26 1.12 4.99 10.48
CA THR A 26 2.53 5.13 10.09
C THR A 26 3.36 6.00 11.06
N ARG A 27 3.09 5.94 12.35
CA ARG A 27 3.76 6.78 13.38
C ARG A 27 4.88 6.08 14.15
N MET A 28 5.38 4.92 13.69
CA MET A 28 6.52 4.23 14.32
C MET A 28 7.84 4.91 13.91
N PRO A 29 8.59 5.51 14.84
CA PRO A 29 9.85 6.19 14.50
C PRO A 29 10.98 5.19 14.24
N ILE A 30 11.97 5.62 13.46
CA ILE A 30 13.11 4.77 13.08
C ILE A 30 13.96 4.35 14.30
N GLU A 31 14.13 5.24 15.28
CA GLU A 31 14.90 4.95 16.50
C GLU A 31 14.30 3.78 17.28
N PHE A 32 12.99 3.58 17.22
CA PHE A 32 12.33 2.43 17.80
C PHE A 32 12.54 1.16 16.97
N MET A 33 12.66 1.27 15.65
CA MET A 33 12.83 0.09 14.78
C MET A 33 14.25 -0.49 14.85
N LEU A 34 15.27 0.35 14.86
CA LEU A 34 16.67 -0.08 14.72
C LEU A 34 17.15 -1.11 15.75
N PRO A 35 16.82 -1.01 17.05
CA PRO A 35 17.34 -1.95 18.03
C PRO A 35 16.89 -3.40 17.86
N ILE A 36 15.78 -3.66 17.15
CA ILE A 36 15.25 -5.01 16.96
C ILE A 36 15.66 -5.64 15.63
N VAL A 37 16.21 -4.84 14.71
CA VAL A 37 16.51 -5.26 13.33
C VAL A 37 17.44 -6.48 13.29
N ASP A 38 18.51 -6.51 14.11
CA ASP A 38 19.46 -7.63 14.15
C ASP A 38 18.79 -8.96 14.53
N LYS A 39 17.79 -8.93 15.43
CA LYS A 39 17.00 -10.12 15.76
C LYS A 39 16.06 -10.52 14.63
N MET A 40 15.40 -9.55 14.00
CA MET A 40 14.52 -9.79 12.86
C MET A 40 15.28 -10.38 11.68
N ASP A 41 16.52 -9.91 11.42
CA ASP A 41 17.36 -10.41 10.32
C ASP A 41 17.79 -11.89 10.49
N LYS A 42 17.74 -12.43 11.73
CA LYS A 42 18.08 -13.82 12.05
C LYS A 42 16.93 -14.80 11.94
N VAL A 43 15.69 -14.33 11.79
CA VAL A 43 14.50 -15.19 11.72
C VAL A 43 14.47 -16.06 10.47
N GLY A 44 14.99 -15.52 9.35
CA GLY A 44 14.93 -16.18 8.04
C GLY A 44 13.70 -15.81 7.22
N TYR A 45 13.10 -14.64 7.48
CA TYR A 45 12.00 -14.12 6.67
C TYR A 45 12.34 -14.09 5.17
N HIS A 46 11.36 -14.32 4.32
CA HIS A 46 11.48 -14.11 2.88
C HIS A 46 11.83 -12.66 2.57
N SER A 47 11.13 -11.74 3.21
CA SER A 47 11.39 -10.31 3.17
C SER A 47 10.79 -9.61 4.40
N VAL A 48 11.22 -8.37 4.64
CA VAL A 48 10.58 -7.44 5.56
C VAL A 48 10.07 -6.26 4.75
N GLU A 49 8.75 -6.02 4.80
CA GLU A 49 8.18 -4.83 4.20
C GLU A 49 8.41 -3.64 5.14
N CYS A 50 9.20 -2.66 4.72
CA CYS A 50 9.72 -1.63 5.61
C CYS A 50 9.61 -0.20 5.05
N TRP A 51 9.20 -0.02 3.79
CA TRP A 51 9.22 1.27 3.12
C TRP A 51 8.14 1.42 2.05
N GLY A 52 7.96 2.63 1.53
CA GLY A 52 6.91 2.92 0.55
C GLY A 52 5.53 3.18 1.18
N GLY A 53 4.49 3.18 0.36
CA GLY A 53 3.14 3.50 0.82
C GLY A 53 3.07 4.88 1.48
N ALA A 54 2.47 4.96 2.67
CA ALA A 54 2.37 6.19 3.45
C ALA A 54 3.60 6.48 4.31
N THR A 55 4.58 5.56 4.40
CA THR A 55 5.78 5.74 5.23
C THR A 55 6.56 6.98 4.85
N PHE A 56 6.70 7.24 3.55
CA PHE A 56 7.47 8.35 3.02
C PHE A 56 6.88 9.72 3.45
N ASP A 57 5.60 9.95 3.18
CA ASP A 57 4.91 11.17 3.58
C ASP A 57 4.85 11.32 5.11
N ALA A 58 4.56 10.24 5.83
CA ALA A 58 4.49 10.26 7.28
C ALA A 58 5.83 10.56 7.95
N SER A 59 6.93 10.07 7.39
CA SER A 59 8.29 10.37 7.89
C SER A 59 8.59 11.87 7.79
N LEU A 60 8.36 12.47 6.64
CA LEU A 60 8.57 13.91 6.43
C LEU A 60 7.64 14.76 7.29
N ARG A 61 6.34 14.46 7.27
CA ARG A 61 5.28 15.30 7.84
C ARG A 61 5.23 15.23 9.36
N PHE A 62 5.25 14.02 9.91
CA PHE A 62 4.92 13.78 11.31
C PHE A 62 6.12 13.39 12.16
N LEU A 63 7.04 12.59 11.61
CA LEU A 63 8.18 12.09 12.36
C LEU A 63 9.40 13.00 12.23
N LYS A 64 9.41 13.92 11.25
CA LYS A 64 10.57 14.76 10.93
C LYS A 64 11.82 13.95 10.63
N GLU A 65 11.62 12.81 9.97
CA GLU A 65 12.66 11.88 9.52
C GLU A 65 12.83 12.00 8.00
N ASP A 66 14.08 11.91 7.53
CA ASP A 66 14.38 11.74 6.12
C ASP A 66 14.02 10.30 5.70
N PRO A 67 13.06 10.10 4.78
CA PRO A 67 12.64 8.77 4.39
C PRO A 67 13.75 7.95 3.72
N TRP A 68 14.69 8.59 3.05
CA TRP A 68 15.82 7.93 2.41
C TRP A 68 16.89 7.50 3.42
N ASP A 69 17.20 8.35 4.40
CA ASP A 69 18.06 7.98 5.52
C ASP A 69 17.47 6.85 6.35
N ARG A 70 16.15 6.87 6.58
CA ARG A 70 15.41 5.78 7.19
C ARG A 70 15.63 4.45 6.45
N LEU A 71 15.51 4.45 5.11
CA LEU A 71 15.74 3.26 4.29
C LEU A 71 17.19 2.76 4.40
N ARG A 72 18.17 3.67 4.31
CA ARG A 72 19.59 3.32 4.44
C ARG A 72 19.92 2.69 5.79
N LYS A 73 19.40 3.26 6.90
CA LYS A 73 19.57 2.70 8.25
C LYS A 73 18.98 1.31 8.39
N LEU A 74 17.79 1.07 7.82
CA LEU A 74 17.20 -0.26 7.80
C LEU A 74 18.05 -1.23 6.98
N ARG A 75 18.50 -0.82 5.79
CA ARG A 75 19.39 -1.65 4.97
C ARG A 75 20.69 -2.00 5.69
N ASP A 76 21.26 -1.05 6.43
CA ASP A 76 22.47 -1.29 7.21
C ASP A 76 22.26 -2.31 8.34
N GLY A 77 21.07 -2.35 8.90
CA GLY A 77 20.70 -3.35 9.91
C GLY A 77 20.42 -4.73 9.36
N PHE A 78 19.66 -4.82 8.26
CA PHE A 78 19.33 -6.09 7.60
C PHE A 78 20.45 -6.52 6.65
N LYS A 79 21.06 -7.67 6.88
CA LYS A 79 22.15 -8.21 6.03
C LYS A 79 21.72 -9.43 5.23
N ASN A 80 20.82 -10.24 5.78
CA ASN A 80 20.38 -11.52 5.22
C ASN A 80 18.97 -11.46 4.63
N THR A 81 18.13 -10.58 5.16
CA THR A 81 16.71 -10.48 4.79
C THR A 81 16.50 -9.44 3.69
N LYS A 82 15.72 -9.78 2.69
CA LYS A 82 15.30 -8.84 1.65
C LYS A 82 14.44 -7.73 2.21
N LEU A 83 14.66 -6.50 1.75
CA LEU A 83 13.80 -5.35 2.05
C LEU A 83 12.78 -5.14 0.94
N GLN A 84 11.53 -4.99 1.32
CA GLN A 84 10.42 -4.81 0.42
C GLN A 84 9.76 -3.44 0.62
N MET A 85 9.32 -2.83 -0.48
CA MET A 85 8.54 -1.60 -0.46
C MET A 85 7.21 -1.75 -1.20
N LEU A 86 6.23 -0.92 -0.83
CA LEU A 86 4.99 -0.74 -1.58
C LEU A 86 5.11 0.45 -2.53
N PHE A 87 4.70 0.25 -3.79
CA PHE A 87 4.81 1.22 -4.89
C PHE A 87 3.49 1.29 -5.68
N ARG A 88 2.97 2.49 -5.93
CA ARG A 88 1.66 2.70 -6.58
C ARG A 88 1.77 2.91 -8.08
N GLY A 89 2.45 2.00 -8.80
CA GLY A 89 2.59 2.10 -10.25
C GLY A 89 2.99 3.51 -10.71
N GLN A 90 2.27 4.06 -11.69
CA GLN A 90 2.56 5.40 -12.22
C GLN A 90 2.44 6.53 -11.18
N ASN A 91 1.77 6.29 -10.06
CA ASN A 91 1.63 7.27 -8.97
C ASN A 91 2.77 7.21 -7.94
N ILE A 92 3.73 6.32 -8.10
CA ILE A 92 4.88 6.12 -7.19
C ILE A 92 4.42 5.93 -5.74
N LEU A 93 4.42 6.97 -4.92
CA LEU A 93 3.87 7.00 -3.55
C LEU A 93 2.79 8.08 -3.38
N GLY A 94 2.51 8.84 -4.44
CA GLY A 94 1.54 9.94 -4.45
C GLY A 94 0.13 9.53 -4.82
N TYR A 95 -0.68 10.54 -5.14
CA TYR A 95 -2.11 10.41 -5.47
C TYR A 95 -2.43 10.82 -6.91
N ARG A 96 -1.42 11.21 -7.69
CA ARG A 96 -1.50 11.54 -9.11
C ARG A 96 -0.45 10.75 -9.90
N PRO A 97 -0.60 10.59 -11.21
CA PRO A 97 0.46 10.02 -12.03
C PRO A 97 1.66 10.98 -12.12
N TYR A 98 2.86 10.40 -12.27
CA TYR A 98 4.12 11.08 -12.53
C TYR A 98 4.65 10.70 -13.90
N ALA A 99 5.56 11.52 -14.45
CA ALA A 99 6.23 11.24 -15.71
C ALA A 99 7.13 9.99 -15.61
N ASP A 100 7.38 9.34 -16.74
CA ASP A 100 8.13 8.08 -16.79
C ASP A 100 9.56 8.23 -16.27
N ASP A 101 10.22 9.36 -16.53
CA ASP A 101 11.56 9.65 -16.03
C ASP A 101 11.61 9.79 -14.50
N VAL A 102 10.55 10.31 -13.88
CA VAL A 102 10.42 10.37 -12.42
C VAL A 102 10.21 8.98 -11.83
N VAL A 103 9.39 8.13 -12.49
CA VAL A 103 9.19 6.72 -12.10
C VAL A 103 10.52 5.95 -12.19
N ASP A 104 11.22 6.05 -13.32
CA ASP A 104 12.51 5.39 -13.55
C ASP A 104 13.54 5.79 -12.50
N TYR A 105 13.68 7.10 -12.23
CA TYR A 105 14.65 7.61 -11.26
C TYR A 105 14.29 7.23 -9.82
N PHE A 106 12.99 7.21 -9.47
CA PHE A 106 12.56 6.78 -8.14
C PHE A 106 12.84 5.29 -7.91
N VAL A 107 12.59 4.44 -8.89
CA VAL A 107 12.92 3.01 -8.85
C VAL A 107 14.43 2.81 -8.70
N GLN A 108 15.23 3.51 -9.49
CA GLN A 108 16.69 3.48 -9.39
C GLN A 108 17.15 3.80 -7.97
N LYS A 109 16.71 4.95 -7.43
CA LYS A 109 17.12 5.38 -6.08
C LYS A 109 16.60 4.45 -4.99
N SER A 110 15.42 3.84 -5.14
CA SER A 110 14.92 2.83 -4.20
C SER A 110 15.84 1.61 -4.14
N ILE A 111 16.24 1.08 -5.29
CA ILE A 111 17.12 -0.10 -5.39
C ILE A 111 18.52 0.23 -4.86
N SER A 112 19.12 1.33 -5.28
CA SER A 112 20.47 1.73 -4.87
C SER A 112 20.56 2.07 -3.37
N ASN A 113 19.45 2.53 -2.74
CA ASN A 113 19.37 2.74 -1.30
C ASN A 113 18.98 1.47 -0.51
N GLY A 114 18.77 0.31 -1.16
CA GLY A 114 18.72 -0.97 -0.49
C GLY A 114 17.44 -1.77 -0.61
N ILE A 115 16.47 -1.36 -1.42
CA ILE A 115 15.26 -2.15 -1.69
C ILE A 115 15.60 -3.34 -2.58
N ASP A 116 15.13 -4.53 -2.19
CA ASP A 116 15.27 -5.79 -2.92
C ASP A 116 14.00 -6.14 -3.70
N ILE A 117 12.82 -5.83 -3.17
CA ILE A 117 11.53 -6.15 -3.78
C ILE A 117 10.67 -4.88 -3.88
N ILE A 118 10.28 -4.53 -5.10
CA ILE A 118 9.33 -3.44 -5.34
C ILE A 118 7.95 -4.06 -5.63
N ARG A 119 7.03 -3.94 -4.68
CA ARG A 119 5.64 -4.37 -4.82
C ARG A 119 4.84 -3.27 -5.49
N ILE A 120 4.50 -3.47 -6.76
CA ILE A 120 3.90 -2.48 -7.64
C ILE A 120 2.41 -2.80 -7.81
N PHE A 121 1.52 -1.85 -7.47
CA PHE A 121 0.09 -2.02 -7.67
C PHE A 121 -0.56 -0.82 -8.34
N ASP A 122 -1.71 -1.05 -8.98
CA ASP A 122 -2.59 -0.01 -9.50
C ASP A 122 -3.99 -0.13 -8.88
N CYS A 123 -4.64 1.01 -8.62
CA CYS A 123 -5.96 1.02 -7.96
C CYS A 123 -7.09 0.48 -8.84
N LEU A 124 -6.90 0.41 -10.15
CA LEU A 124 -7.85 -0.13 -11.10
C LEU A 124 -7.46 -1.51 -11.63
N ASN A 125 -6.29 -2.03 -11.23
CA ASN A 125 -5.61 -3.18 -11.83
C ASN A 125 -5.31 -2.97 -13.34
N ASP A 126 -5.09 -1.74 -13.76
CA ASP A 126 -4.67 -1.44 -15.12
C ASP A 126 -3.17 -1.69 -15.28
N LEU A 127 -2.81 -2.83 -15.85
CA LEU A 127 -1.41 -3.27 -15.99
C LEU A 127 -0.52 -2.26 -16.75
N ARG A 128 -1.11 -1.43 -17.62
CA ARG A 128 -0.37 -0.39 -18.35
C ARG A 128 0.22 0.67 -17.44
N ASN A 129 -0.43 0.93 -16.28
CA ASN A 129 0.07 1.84 -15.25
C ASN A 129 1.22 1.26 -14.43
N LEU A 130 1.50 -0.04 -14.57
CA LEU A 130 2.55 -0.77 -13.85
C LEU A 130 3.80 -0.99 -14.72
N GLN A 131 3.64 -1.00 -16.04
CA GLN A 131 4.69 -1.45 -16.97
C GLN A 131 5.98 -0.66 -16.82
N GLU A 132 5.91 0.67 -16.65
CA GLU A 132 7.11 1.51 -16.50
C GLU A 132 7.92 1.14 -15.25
N ALA A 133 7.23 0.96 -14.12
CA ALA A 133 7.90 0.55 -12.89
C ALA A 133 8.52 -0.87 -12.97
N VAL A 134 7.86 -1.80 -13.70
CA VAL A 134 8.41 -3.14 -13.96
C VAL A 134 9.66 -3.04 -14.85
N ASN A 135 9.61 -2.25 -15.92
CA ASN A 135 10.73 -2.03 -16.83
C ASN A 135 11.93 -1.40 -16.10
N ALA A 136 11.69 -0.36 -15.31
CA ALA A 136 12.71 0.31 -14.51
C ALA A 136 13.34 -0.65 -13.49
N THR A 137 12.54 -1.46 -12.80
CA THR A 137 13.04 -2.45 -11.84
C THR A 137 13.95 -3.47 -12.53
N ASN A 138 13.54 -4.01 -13.67
CA ASN A 138 14.35 -4.98 -14.43
C ASN A 138 15.64 -4.36 -14.99
N LYS A 139 15.59 -3.10 -15.44
CA LYS A 139 16.74 -2.34 -15.90
C LYS A 139 17.79 -2.20 -14.79
N PHE A 140 17.37 -1.75 -13.60
CA PHE A 140 18.28 -1.52 -12.48
C PHE A 140 18.69 -2.82 -11.78
N LYS A 141 17.86 -3.86 -11.79
CA LYS A 141 18.24 -5.21 -11.37
C LYS A 141 19.46 -5.72 -12.14
N ALA A 142 19.51 -5.48 -13.45
CA ALA A 142 20.65 -5.87 -14.27
C ALA A 142 21.93 -5.08 -13.94
N GLN A 143 21.80 -3.84 -13.45
CA GLN A 143 22.93 -2.98 -13.09
C GLN A 143 23.45 -3.22 -11.67
N GLU A 144 22.54 -3.35 -10.71
CA GLU A 144 22.84 -3.39 -9.27
C GLU A 144 22.91 -4.84 -8.72
N GLY A 145 22.50 -5.84 -9.51
CA GLY A 145 22.34 -7.23 -9.03
C GLY A 145 21.24 -7.39 -7.97
N ARG A 146 20.36 -6.41 -7.85
CA ARG A 146 19.28 -6.29 -6.85
C ARG A 146 18.05 -5.67 -7.50
N GLY A 147 16.88 -5.97 -6.96
CA GLY A 147 15.60 -5.46 -7.43
C GLY A 147 14.75 -6.57 -8.06
N GLU A 148 13.63 -6.89 -7.42
CA GLU A 148 12.61 -7.82 -7.92
C GLU A 148 11.31 -7.05 -8.16
N ALA A 149 10.76 -7.14 -9.36
CA ALA A 149 9.46 -6.55 -9.69
C ALA A 149 8.35 -7.51 -9.25
N GLN A 150 7.64 -7.17 -8.18
CA GLN A 150 6.45 -7.88 -7.75
C GLN A 150 5.20 -7.10 -8.15
N VAL A 151 4.41 -7.63 -9.08
CA VAL A 151 3.13 -7.00 -9.45
C VAL A 151 2.04 -7.46 -8.49
N ALA A 152 1.37 -6.49 -7.86
CA ALA A 152 0.30 -6.75 -6.93
C ALA A 152 -1.07 -6.43 -7.56
N LEU A 153 -1.96 -7.42 -7.51
CA LEU A 153 -3.35 -7.29 -7.93
C LEU A 153 -4.20 -6.91 -6.72
N SER A 154 -4.89 -5.79 -6.81
CA SER A 154 -5.87 -5.35 -5.81
C SER A 154 -7.09 -6.28 -5.85
N TYR A 155 -7.19 -7.17 -4.86
CA TYR A 155 -8.29 -8.14 -4.79
C TYR A 155 -9.61 -7.45 -4.45
N THR A 156 -10.65 -7.81 -5.17
CA THR A 156 -12.01 -7.32 -4.94
C THR A 156 -13.04 -8.33 -5.44
N LEU A 157 -14.30 -8.10 -5.09
CA LEU A 157 -15.45 -8.92 -5.50
C LEU A 157 -16.28 -8.17 -6.54
N GLY A 158 -16.97 -8.93 -7.38
CA GLY A 158 -17.87 -8.44 -8.43
C GLY A 158 -17.94 -9.42 -9.58
N ASP A 159 -18.98 -9.30 -10.42
CA ASP A 159 -19.25 -10.25 -11.51
C ASP A 159 -18.13 -10.30 -12.57
N ALA A 160 -17.35 -9.22 -12.68
CA ALA A 160 -16.23 -9.15 -13.61
C ALA A 160 -14.96 -9.83 -13.08
N TYR A 161 -14.86 -10.04 -11.77
CA TYR A 161 -13.67 -10.59 -11.11
C TYR A 161 -13.78 -12.10 -10.93
N THR A 162 -13.93 -12.81 -12.07
CA THR A 162 -14.03 -14.27 -12.13
C THR A 162 -12.67 -14.93 -11.94
N LEU A 163 -12.65 -16.26 -11.76
CA LEU A 163 -11.38 -17.01 -11.72
C LEU A 163 -10.60 -16.87 -13.01
N GLU A 164 -11.29 -16.83 -14.15
CA GLU A 164 -10.70 -16.61 -15.48
C GLU A 164 -10.04 -15.22 -15.57
N TYR A 165 -10.66 -14.18 -15.02
CA TYR A 165 -10.07 -12.85 -14.95
C TYR A 165 -8.73 -12.88 -14.19
N TRP A 166 -8.69 -13.49 -13.01
CA TRP A 166 -7.47 -13.57 -12.20
C TRP A 166 -6.39 -14.44 -12.86
N ALA A 167 -6.78 -15.52 -13.51
CA ALA A 167 -5.88 -16.39 -14.26
C ALA A 167 -5.25 -15.66 -15.46
N ASP A 168 -6.07 -14.90 -16.22
CA ASP A 168 -5.59 -14.07 -17.34
C ASP A 168 -4.66 -12.95 -16.87
N MET A 169 -4.97 -12.32 -15.75
CA MET A 169 -4.08 -11.31 -15.14
C MET A 169 -2.74 -11.92 -14.73
N ALA A 170 -2.73 -13.13 -14.15
CA ALA A 170 -1.48 -13.81 -13.78
C ALA A 170 -0.59 -14.08 -15.00
N LYS A 171 -1.18 -14.53 -16.11
CA LYS A 171 -0.47 -14.73 -17.39
C LYS A 171 0.10 -13.43 -17.94
N LYS A 172 -0.70 -12.37 -18.00
CA LYS A 172 -0.27 -11.05 -18.48
C LYS A 172 0.87 -10.46 -17.64
N ILE A 173 0.84 -10.67 -16.33
CA ILE A 173 1.90 -10.20 -15.43
C ILE A 173 3.23 -10.96 -15.71
N GLU A 174 3.17 -12.27 -15.99
CA GLU A 174 4.35 -13.02 -16.42
C GLU A 174 4.90 -12.48 -17.74
N GLU A 175 4.02 -12.19 -18.71
CA GLU A 175 4.38 -11.60 -20.01
C GLU A 175 4.99 -10.18 -19.87
N MET A 176 4.61 -9.41 -18.85
CA MET A 176 5.20 -8.10 -18.52
C MET A 176 6.64 -8.18 -18.03
N GLY A 177 7.12 -9.36 -17.66
CA GLY A 177 8.46 -9.56 -17.10
C GLY A 177 8.56 -9.32 -15.60
N ALA A 178 7.48 -9.48 -14.85
CA ALA A 178 7.51 -9.47 -13.39
C ALA A 178 8.24 -10.71 -12.83
N ASP A 179 8.79 -10.58 -11.63
CA ASP A 179 9.46 -11.69 -10.92
C ASP A 179 8.50 -12.48 -10.02
N SER A 180 7.41 -11.87 -9.57
CA SER A 180 6.38 -12.51 -8.73
C SER A 180 5.07 -11.75 -8.77
N ILE A 181 3.99 -12.41 -8.31
CA ILE A 181 2.65 -11.84 -8.22
C ILE A 181 2.24 -11.76 -6.74
N CYS A 182 1.64 -10.65 -6.32
CA CYS A 182 0.98 -10.53 -5.03
C CYS A 182 -0.53 -10.38 -5.22
N ILE A 183 -1.31 -11.22 -4.56
CA ILE A 183 -2.75 -10.98 -4.37
C ILE A 183 -2.87 -10.09 -3.14
N LYS A 184 -3.31 -8.84 -3.33
CA LYS A 184 -3.38 -7.84 -2.27
C LYS A 184 -4.84 -7.58 -1.88
N ASP A 185 -5.26 -8.23 -0.80
CA ASP A 185 -6.59 -8.11 -0.21
C ASP A 185 -6.58 -7.09 0.94
N MET A 186 -6.72 -5.83 0.61
CA MET A 186 -6.64 -4.72 1.58
C MET A 186 -7.87 -4.61 2.50
N ALA A 187 -8.97 -5.23 2.14
CA ALA A 187 -10.21 -5.16 2.91
C ALA A 187 -10.54 -6.45 3.67
N GLY A 188 -9.75 -7.52 3.48
CA GLY A 188 -10.02 -8.83 4.08
C GLY A 188 -11.26 -9.52 3.48
N LEU A 189 -11.43 -9.40 2.15
CA LEU A 189 -12.58 -9.93 1.41
C LEU A 189 -12.41 -11.39 0.99
N LEU A 190 -11.18 -11.85 0.89
CA LEU A 190 -10.86 -13.19 0.40
C LEU A 190 -11.11 -14.23 1.48
N VAL A 191 -12.20 -15.01 1.29
CA VAL A 191 -12.58 -16.06 2.23
C VAL A 191 -11.84 -17.38 1.92
N PRO A 192 -11.67 -18.31 2.91
CA PRO A 192 -10.74 -19.43 2.83
C PRO A 192 -10.88 -20.31 1.59
N TYR A 193 -12.07 -20.78 1.28
CA TYR A 193 -12.27 -21.70 0.14
C TYR A 193 -12.11 -20.99 -1.20
N LYS A 194 -12.49 -19.70 -1.29
CA LYS A 194 -12.25 -18.90 -2.49
C LYS A 194 -10.77 -18.61 -2.70
N ALA A 195 -9.99 -18.48 -1.63
CA ALA A 195 -8.54 -18.39 -1.72
C ALA A 195 -7.93 -19.66 -2.35
N ALA A 196 -8.37 -20.83 -1.94
CA ALA A 196 -7.89 -22.07 -2.53
C ALA A 196 -8.22 -22.20 -4.03
N GLU A 197 -9.45 -21.83 -4.44
CA GLU A 197 -9.86 -21.81 -5.85
C GLU A 197 -9.01 -20.80 -6.66
N LEU A 198 -8.83 -19.59 -6.13
CA LEU A 198 -8.06 -18.51 -6.77
C LEU A 198 -6.59 -18.89 -6.97
N ILE A 199 -5.92 -19.39 -5.91
CA ILE A 199 -4.52 -19.78 -5.98
C ILE A 199 -4.32 -20.90 -7.02
N LYS A 200 -5.18 -21.93 -7.04
CA LYS A 200 -5.10 -22.99 -8.04
C LYS A 200 -5.25 -22.45 -9.45
N ALA A 201 -6.28 -21.63 -9.71
CA ALA A 201 -6.53 -21.06 -11.02
C ALA A 201 -5.34 -20.22 -11.51
N MET A 202 -4.75 -19.41 -10.65
CA MET A 202 -3.57 -18.62 -11.00
C MET A 202 -2.34 -19.49 -11.24
N LYS A 203 -2.06 -20.49 -10.36
CA LYS A 203 -0.92 -21.41 -10.50
C LYS A 203 -0.95 -22.25 -11.78
N GLU A 204 -2.12 -22.54 -12.30
CA GLU A 204 -2.29 -23.24 -13.58
C GLU A 204 -1.93 -22.36 -14.79
N ASN A 205 -1.88 -21.03 -14.60
CA ASN A 205 -1.69 -20.05 -15.67
C ASN A 205 -0.40 -19.23 -15.59
N THR A 206 0.44 -19.41 -14.55
CA THR A 206 1.73 -18.76 -14.41
C THR A 206 2.74 -19.65 -13.70
N LYS A 207 4.02 -19.45 -14.03
CA LYS A 207 5.16 -20.07 -13.33
C LYS A 207 5.69 -19.18 -12.20
N LEU A 208 5.24 -17.92 -12.14
CA LEU A 208 5.71 -16.97 -11.14
C LEU A 208 5.31 -17.41 -9.73
N PRO A 209 6.16 -17.12 -8.73
CA PRO A 209 5.76 -17.22 -7.34
C PRO A 209 4.55 -16.34 -7.04
N ILE A 210 3.61 -16.86 -6.25
CA ILE A 210 2.42 -16.12 -5.80
C ILE A 210 2.54 -15.84 -4.31
N GLN A 211 2.39 -14.57 -3.95
CA GLN A 211 2.32 -14.09 -2.58
C GLN A 211 0.89 -13.68 -2.24
N LEU A 212 0.42 -13.97 -1.03
CA LEU A 212 -0.89 -13.55 -0.55
C LEU A 212 -0.74 -12.59 0.62
N HIS A 213 -1.32 -11.40 0.45
CA HIS A 213 -1.47 -10.38 1.47
C HIS A 213 -2.95 -10.16 1.76
N THR A 214 -3.39 -10.34 2.99
CA THR A 214 -4.77 -10.03 3.39
C THR A 214 -4.82 -9.38 4.77
N HIS A 215 -5.74 -8.40 4.91
CA HIS A 215 -6.02 -7.78 6.20
C HIS A 215 -6.99 -8.61 7.02
N TYR A 216 -6.90 -8.49 8.34
CA TYR A 216 -7.68 -9.31 9.28
C TYR A 216 -9.07 -8.72 9.59
N THR A 217 -9.46 -7.65 8.91
CA THR A 217 -10.67 -6.86 9.21
C THR A 217 -11.95 -7.68 9.29
N SER A 218 -12.13 -8.68 8.42
CA SER A 218 -13.28 -9.60 8.44
C SER A 218 -13.15 -10.76 9.43
N GLY A 219 -11.95 -10.99 9.98
CA GLY A 219 -11.68 -12.07 10.93
C GLY A 219 -11.33 -13.42 10.33
N VAL A 220 -11.31 -13.56 9.00
CA VAL A 220 -11.08 -14.86 8.32
C VAL A 220 -9.65 -15.07 7.82
N ALA A 221 -8.78 -14.07 7.91
CA ALA A 221 -7.51 -14.04 7.20
C ALA A 221 -6.55 -15.20 7.54
N SER A 222 -6.46 -15.65 8.80
CA SER A 222 -5.63 -16.82 9.15
C SER A 222 -6.13 -18.11 8.50
N MET A 223 -7.46 -18.30 8.47
CA MET A 223 -8.08 -19.45 7.79
C MET A 223 -7.90 -19.35 6.27
N THR A 224 -7.95 -18.14 5.73
CA THR A 224 -7.67 -17.85 4.32
C THR A 224 -6.23 -18.23 3.97
N TYR A 225 -5.25 -17.86 4.80
CA TYR A 225 -3.85 -18.27 4.62
C TYR A 225 -3.68 -19.79 4.69
N LEU A 226 -4.30 -20.46 5.66
CA LEU A 226 -4.25 -21.92 5.75
C LEU A 226 -4.69 -22.57 4.44
N LYS A 227 -5.84 -22.15 3.90
CA LYS A 227 -6.37 -22.71 2.65
C LYS A 227 -5.56 -22.31 1.41
N ALA A 228 -4.98 -21.11 1.39
CA ALA A 228 -4.10 -20.70 0.31
C ALA A 228 -2.78 -21.49 0.29
N VAL A 229 -2.20 -21.77 1.46
CA VAL A 229 -0.97 -22.56 1.59
C VAL A 229 -1.22 -24.01 1.14
N GLU A 230 -2.31 -24.63 1.57
CA GLU A 230 -2.72 -25.96 1.08
C GLU A 230 -2.95 -25.99 -0.45
N ALA A 231 -3.34 -24.86 -1.04
CA ALA A 231 -3.53 -24.71 -2.49
C ALA A 231 -2.26 -24.36 -3.27
N GLY A 232 -1.13 -24.10 -2.59
CA GLY A 232 0.18 -23.93 -3.21
C GLY A 232 0.67 -22.47 -3.34
N VAL A 233 0.15 -21.52 -2.56
CA VAL A 233 0.74 -20.18 -2.45
C VAL A 233 2.18 -20.29 -1.95
N ASP A 234 3.07 -19.39 -2.40
CA ASP A 234 4.51 -19.51 -2.11
C ASP A 234 4.94 -18.64 -0.93
N VAL A 235 4.27 -17.50 -0.71
CA VAL A 235 4.60 -16.54 0.34
C VAL A 235 3.32 -15.97 0.95
N ILE A 236 3.30 -15.73 2.26
CA ILE A 236 2.21 -15.02 2.96
C ILE A 236 2.76 -13.83 3.73
N ASP A 237 1.95 -12.77 3.84
CA ASP A 237 2.29 -11.58 4.63
C ASP A 237 1.73 -11.69 6.04
N CYS A 238 2.58 -11.59 7.03
CA CYS A 238 2.20 -11.64 8.45
C CYS A 238 2.75 -10.42 9.18
N ALA A 239 2.26 -10.20 10.40
CA ALA A 239 2.80 -9.20 11.31
C ALA A 239 3.07 -9.83 12.67
N ILE A 240 4.17 -9.45 13.33
CA ILE A 240 4.44 -9.88 14.71
C ILE A 240 3.26 -9.54 15.63
N SER A 241 2.90 -10.43 16.57
CA SER A 241 1.60 -10.42 17.26
C SER A 241 1.18 -9.08 17.89
N PRO A 242 2.05 -8.25 18.49
CA PRO A 242 1.62 -6.96 19.02
C PRO A 242 1.06 -5.99 17.97
N PHE A 243 1.47 -6.14 16.71
CA PHE A 243 1.00 -5.33 15.58
C PHE A 243 0.20 -6.13 14.53
N ALA A 244 -0.29 -7.32 14.91
CA ALA A 244 -1.14 -8.15 14.08
C ALA A 244 -2.64 -7.96 14.36
N LEU A 245 -3.48 -8.61 13.55
CA LEU A 245 -4.94 -8.68 13.65
C LEU A 245 -5.67 -7.34 13.43
N GLY A 246 -6.98 -7.32 13.62
CA GLY A 246 -7.79 -6.13 13.36
C GLY A 246 -7.66 -5.64 11.92
N THR A 247 -7.21 -4.40 11.73
CA THR A 247 -6.96 -3.84 10.40
C THR A 247 -5.56 -4.17 9.83
N SER A 248 -4.74 -4.95 10.56
CA SER A 248 -3.44 -5.45 10.15
C SER A 248 -3.54 -6.87 9.57
N GLN A 249 -2.44 -7.62 9.56
CA GLN A 249 -2.33 -8.96 8.98
C GLN A 249 -2.45 -10.06 10.07
N PRO A 250 -2.53 -11.35 9.69
CA PRO A 250 -2.40 -12.46 10.61
C PRO A 250 -1.08 -12.44 11.39
N ALA A 251 -1.11 -12.94 12.64
CA ALA A 251 0.07 -12.95 13.49
C ALA A 251 1.11 -13.95 12.99
N THR A 252 2.37 -13.50 12.86
CA THR A 252 3.50 -14.29 12.37
C THR A 252 3.68 -15.56 13.19
N GLU A 253 3.76 -15.46 14.52
CA GLU A 253 3.99 -16.59 15.44
C GLU A 253 2.87 -17.62 15.34
N VAL A 254 1.62 -17.16 15.16
CA VAL A 254 0.45 -18.05 15.03
C VAL A 254 0.52 -18.83 13.74
N MET A 255 0.89 -18.19 12.63
CA MET A 255 1.02 -18.88 11.34
C MET A 255 2.19 -19.84 11.35
N VAL A 256 3.32 -19.49 11.94
CA VAL A 256 4.48 -20.41 12.13
C VAL A 256 4.07 -21.65 12.92
N GLU A 257 3.38 -21.49 14.04
CA GLU A 257 2.92 -22.64 14.85
C GLU A 257 1.83 -23.46 14.12
N THR A 258 0.97 -22.79 13.31
CA THR A 258 -0.04 -23.47 12.51
C THR A 258 0.55 -24.47 11.51
N PHE A 259 1.71 -24.14 10.93
CA PHE A 259 2.37 -24.99 9.93
C PHE A 259 3.43 -25.93 10.48
N LYS A 260 3.77 -25.81 11.76
CA LYS A 260 4.79 -26.62 12.40
C LYS A 260 4.52 -28.13 12.30
N GLY A 261 5.53 -28.89 11.91
CA GLY A 261 5.44 -30.32 11.72
C GLY A 261 4.63 -30.75 10.50
N THR A 262 4.15 -29.82 9.67
CA THR A 262 3.50 -30.08 8.37
C THR A 262 4.51 -29.98 7.21
N PRO A 263 4.15 -30.34 5.98
CA PRO A 263 5.00 -30.12 4.80
C PRO A 263 5.34 -28.62 4.55
N TYR A 264 4.59 -27.71 5.15
CA TYR A 264 4.70 -26.26 5.01
C TYR A 264 5.49 -25.60 6.12
N ASP A 265 6.05 -26.37 7.05
CA ASP A 265 6.78 -25.89 8.22
C ASP A 265 7.92 -24.94 7.82
N THR A 266 7.89 -23.72 8.36
CA THR A 266 8.87 -22.67 8.07
C THR A 266 10.24 -22.96 8.68
N GLY A 267 10.29 -23.74 9.75
CA GLY A 267 11.48 -23.96 10.57
C GLY A 267 11.93 -22.74 11.40
N TYR A 268 11.10 -21.70 11.52
CA TYR A 268 11.46 -20.51 12.30
C TYR A 268 11.49 -20.80 13.80
N ASP A 269 12.44 -20.16 14.51
CA ASP A 269 12.56 -20.27 15.97
C ASP A 269 11.46 -19.46 16.68
N GLN A 270 10.51 -20.14 17.29
CA GLN A 270 9.42 -19.55 18.06
C GLN A 270 9.91 -18.73 19.27
N ASN A 271 11.05 -19.06 19.87
CA ASN A 271 11.59 -18.29 20.97
C ASN A 271 12.11 -16.94 20.48
N LEU A 272 12.79 -16.93 19.33
CA LEU A 272 13.24 -15.68 18.69
C LEU A 272 12.04 -14.79 18.28
N LEU A 273 10.98 -15.38 17.75
CA LEU A 273 9.75 -14.64 17.43
C LEU A 273 9.09 -14.08 18.70
N ALA A 274 9.04 -14.85 19.80
CA ALA A 274 8.52 -14.36 21.07
C ALA A 274 9.35 -13.19 21.64
N GLU A 275 10.68 -13.24 21.54
CA GLU A 275 11.55 -12.12 21.95
C GLU A 275 11.30 -10.86 21.10
N ILE A 276 11.05 -11.01 19.79
CA ILE A 276 10.68 -9.90 18.92
C ILE A 276 9.31 -9.34 19.32
N ALA A 277 8.33 -10.20 19.59
CA ALA A 277 7.00 -9.78 20.06
C ALA A 277 7.09 -9.02 21.41
N ASP A 278 7.90 -9.50 22.34
CA ASP A 278 8.10 -8.85 23.64
C ASP A 278 8.73 -7.47 23.51
N TYR A 279 9.57 -7.24 22.49
CA TYR A 279 10.09 -5.91 22.18
C TYR A 279 9.00 -4.94 21.75
N PHE A 280 8.06 -5.38 20.89
CA PHE A 280 6.99 -4.51 20.38
C PHE A 280 5.83 -4.31 21.36
N ARG A 281 5.65 -5.19 22.35
CA ARG A 281 4.52 -5.17 23.27
C ARG A 281 4.40 -3.87 24.10
N PRO A 282 5.47 -3.38 24.77
CA PRO A 282 5.39 -2.12 25.51
C PRO A 282 5.06 -0.91 24.63
N TYR A 283 5.56 -0.91 23.39
CA TYR A 283 5.27 0.18 22.45
C TYR A 283 3.79 0.15 22.01
N ARG A 284 3.23 -1.04 21.78
CA ARG A 284 1.80 -1.19 21.53
C ARG A 284 0.96 -0.64 22.68
N GLU A 285 1.31 -0.97 23.93
CA GLU A 285 0.64 -0.48 25.12
C GLU A 285 0.70 1.05 25.21
N GLN A 286 1.86 1.64 25.00
CA GLN A 286 2.03 3.09 24.92
C GLN A 286 1.16 3.72 23.82
N CYS A 287 1.07 3.10 22.64
CA CYS A 287 0.22 3.58 21.54
C CYS A 287 -1.28 3.53 21.91
N LEU A 288 -1.71 2.51 22.66
CA LEU A 288 -3.09 2.41 23.16
C LEU A 288 -3.39 3.49 24.22
N GLU A 289 -2.50 3.66 25.20
CA GLU A 289 -2.63 4.65 26.27
C GLU A 289 -2.66 6.08 25.75
N SER A 290 -1.82 6.39 24.75
CA SER A 290 -1.78 7.71 24.10
C SER A 290 -2.95 7.96 23.14
N GLY A 291 -3.74 6.93 22.81
CA GLY A 291 -4.81 7.01 21.82
C GLY A 291 -4.31 6.99 20.36
N LEU A 292 -3.01 6.83 20.13
CA LEU A 292 -2.43 6.69 18.79
C LEU A 292 -2.95 5.41 18.10
N MET A 293 -3.08 4.32 18.85
CA MET A 293 -3.75 3.10 18.42
C MET A 293 -5.19 3.09 18.96
N SER A 294 -6.16 3.26 18.07
CA SER A 294 -7.57 3.19 18.46
C SER A 294 -8.03 1.75 18.66
N THR A 295 -8.78 1.47 19.72
CA THR A 295 -9.40 0.15 19.93
C THR A 295 -10.35 -0.25 18.79
N LYS A 296 -10.88 0.72 18.03
CA LYS A 296 -11.75 0.48 16.87
C LYS A 296 -11.05 -0.29 15.74
N VAL A 297 -9.72 -0.15 15.59
CA VAL A 297 -8.95 -0.86 14.56
C VAL A 297 -8.56 -2.28 14.97
N LEU A 298 -8.78 -2.67 16.23
CA LEU A 298 -8.42 -3.98 16.77
C LEU A 298 -9.54 -5.01 16.65
N GLY A 299 -10.76 -4.57 16.41
CA GLY A 299 -11.94 -5.43 16.31
C GLY A 299 -12.13 -6.06 14.94
N VAL A 300 -12.88 -7.16 14.90
CA VAL A 300 -13.36 -7.79 13.66
C VAL A 300 -14.68 -7.16 13.24
N ASN A 301 -14.83 -6.89 11.95
CA ASN A 301 -16.07 -6.38 11.37
C ASN A 301 -16.49 -7.22 10.15
N ILE A 302 -17.36 -8.21 10.37
CA ILE A 302 -17.86 -9.07 9.30
C ILE A 302 -18.68 -8.30 8.24
N LYS A 303 -19.20 -7.12 8.56
CA LYS A 303 -19.90 -6.27 7.59
C LYS A 303 -19.01 -5.81 6.44
N THR A 304 -17.67 -5.88 6.61
CA THR A 304 -16.71 -5.65 5.51
C THR A 304 -16.99 -6.57 4.32
N LEU A 305 -17.38 -7.83 4.57
CA LEU A 305 -17.73 -8.78 3.50
C LEU A 305 -19.07 -8.42 2.81
N LEU A 306 -19.97 -7.72 3.49
CA LEU A 306 -21.26 -7.31 2.93
C LEU A 306 -21.12 -6.05 2.07
N TYR A 307 -20.45 -5.04 2.58
CA TYR A 307 -20.31 -3.74 1.90
C TYR A 307 -19.05 -3.59 1.06
N GLN A 308 -18.10 -4.51 1.21
CA GLN A 308 -16.80 -4.53 0.50
C GLN A 308 -15.97 -3.25 0.71
N VAL A 309 -16.10 -2.63 1.87
CA VAL A 309 -15.49 -1.34 2.19
C VAL A 309 -14.29 -1.55 3.13
N PRO A 310 -13.08 -1.09 2.74
CA PRO A 310 -11.90 -1.15 3.61
C PRO A 310 -12.09 -0.36 4.91
N GLY A 311 -11.48 -0.83 6.01
CA GLY A 311 -11.58 -0.19 7.32
C GLY A 311 -11.17 1.29 7.34
N GLY A 312 -10.11 1.65 6.60
CA GLY A 312 -9.66 3.04 6.47
C GLY A 312 -10.68 3.95 5.78
N MET A 313 -11.41 3.42 4.78
CA MET A 313 -12.49 4.15 4.12
C MET A 313 -13.66 4.41 5.07
N LEU A 314 -14.04 3.41 5.88
CA LEU A 314 -15.09 3.57 6.91
C LEU A 314 -14.72 4.66 7.91
N SER A 315 -13.49 4.69 8.39
CA SER A 315 -13.02 5.71 9.34
C SER A 315 -13.09 7.13 8.75
N ASN A 316 -12.65 7.29 7.50
CA ASN A 316 -12.72 8.57 6.80
C ASN A 316 -14.17 9.04 6.60
N MET A 317 -15.06 8.14 6.22
CA MET A 317 -16.48 8.43 6.04
C MET A 317 -17.14 8.88 7.35
N VAL A 318 -16.88 8.18 8.47
CA VAL A 318 -17.37 8.59 9.79
C VAL A 318 -16.88 9.99 10.15
N SER A 319 -15.61 10.31 9.89
CA SER A 319 -15.07 11.64 10.14
C SER A 319 -15.75 12.72 9.29
N GLN A 320 -15.94 12.47 7.99
CA GLN A 320 -16.64 13.40 7.09
C GLN A 320 -18.09 13.64 7.51
N LEU A 321 -18.83 12.58 7.87
CA LEU A 321 -20.20 12.72 8.34
C LEU A 321 -20.29 13.50 9.66
N LYS A 322 -19.33 13.28 10.56
CA LYS A 322 -19.25 14.01 11.83
C LYS A 322 -18.98 15.50 11.62
N GLU A 323 -18.05 15.85 10.71
CA GLU A 323 -17.77 17.25 10.35
C GLU A 323 -19.00 17.97 9.76
N GLN A 324 -19.89 17.21 9.10
CA GLN A 324 -21.12 17.72 8.52
C GLN A 324 -22.34 17.58 9.43
N HIS A 325 -22.18 17.13 10.69
CA HIS A 325 -23.26 16.84 11.64
C HIS A 325 -24.35 15.93 11.06
N ALA A 326 -23.94 14.90 10.31
CA ALA A 326 -24.82 13.99 9.55
C ALA A 326 -24.54 12.51 9.88
N GLU A 327 -24.17 12.20 11.13
CA GLU A 327 -23.84 10.85 11.57
C GLU A 327 -25.02 9.87 11.42
N ASP A 328 -26.25 10.37 11.46
CA ASP A 328 -27.47 9.62 11.18
C ASP A 328 -27.56 9.06 9.76
N LYS A 329 -26.80 9.64 8.81
CA LYS A 329 -26.73 9.20 7.42
C LYS A 329 -25.72 8.08 7.14
N TYR A 330 -25.06 7.58 8.16
CA TYR A 330 -24.01 6.57 8.00
C TYR A 330 -24.49 5.33 7.23
N GLN A 331 -25.68 4.81 7.56
CA GLN A 331 -26.22 3.63 6.88
C GLN A 331 -26.56 3.92 5.41
N ASP A 332 -27.15 5.08 5.12
CA ASP A 332 -27.51 5.51 3.77
C ASP A 332 -26.23 5.58 2.88
N VAL A 333 -25.13 6.08 3.43
CA VAL A 333 -23.85 6.16 2.71
C VAL A 333 -23.26 4.76 2.47
N LEU A 334 -23.33 3.85 3.43
CA LEU A 334 -22.90 2.46 3.25
C LEU A 334 -23.64 1.77 2.10
N GLU A 335 -24.92 2.04 1.93
CA GLU A 335 -25.74 1.50 0.84
C GLU A 335 -25.48 2.19 -0.50
N GLU A 336 -25.05 3.46 -0.49
CA GLU A 336 -24.73 4.21 -1.70
C GLU A 336 -23.36 3.85 -2.28
N ILE A 337 -22.37 3.45 -1.46
CA ILE A 337 -21.03 3.09 -1.91
C ILE A 337 -21.02 2.02 -3.01
N PRO A 338 -21.71 0.87 -2.87
CA PRO A 338 -21.77 -0.13 -3.94
C PRO A 338 -22.40 0.38 -5.23
N ARG A 339 -23.36 1.31 -5.14
CA ARG A 339 -24.01 1.93 -6.30
C ARG A 339 -23.05 2.84 -7.05
N VAL A 340 -22.35 3.73 -6.32
CA VAL A 340 -21.31 4.60 -6.93
C VAL A 340 -20.19 3.75 -7.52
N ARG A 341 -19.73 2.71 -6.83
CA ARG A 341 -18.73 1.78 -7.34
C ARG A 341 -19.16 1.14 -8.65
N LYS A 342 -20.41 0.66 -8.74
CA LYS A 342 -20.97 0.09 -9.98
C LYS A 342 -20.99 1.11 -11.11
N ASP A 343 -21.40 2.34 -10.84
CA ASP A 343 -21.44 3.41 -11.83
C ASP A 343 -20.05 3.79 -12.36
N CYS A 344 -18.99 3.60 -11.55
CA CYS A 344 -17.60 3.82 -11.96
C CYS A 344 -16.95 2.63 -12.68
N GLY A 345 -17.69 1.58 -13.06
CA GLY A 345 -17.10 0.41 -13.72
C GLY A 345 -16.45 -0.60 -12.76
N GLU A 346 -16.93 -0.67 -11.53
CA GLU A 346 -16.55 -1.64 -10.48
C GLU A 346 -15.06 -1.66 -10.10
N PRO A 347 -14.41 -0.50 -9.86
CA PRO A 347 -13.01 -0.51 -9.46
C PRO A 347 -12.80 -1.23 -8.11
N PRO A 348 -11.62 -1.80 -7.84
CA PRO A 348 -11.24 -2.17 -6.47
C PRO A 348 -11.29 -0.94 -5.55
N LEU A 349 -11.70 -1.14 -4.30
CA LEU A 349 -11.73 -0.06 -3.30
C LEU A 349 -10.41 -0.02 -2.51
N VAL A 350 -9.39 0.54 -3.14
CA VAL A 350 -8.05 0.77 -2.60
C VAL A 350 -7.67 2.24 -2.83
N THR A 351 -6.59 2.73 -2.22
CA THR A 351 -6.14 4.11 -2.46
C THR A 351 -5.68 4.32 -3.92
N PRO A 352 -6.15 5.36 -4.64
CA PRO A 352 -7.09 6.40 -4.23
C PRO A 352 -8.58 6.11 -4.53
N SER A 353 -8.93 5.06 -5.29
CA SER A 353 -10.31 4.77 -5.75
C SER A 353 -11.31 4.66 -4.60
N SER A 354 -10.91 4.09 -3.45
CA SER A 354 -11.76 4.02 -2.25
C SER A 354 -12.17 5.40 -1.72
N GLN A 355 -11.24 6.36 -1.73
CA GLN A 355 -11.51 7.73 -1.30
C GLN A 355 -12.43 8.44 -2.29
N ILE A 356 -12.19 8.28 -3.60
CA ILE A 356 -13.00 8.87 -4.66
C ILE A 356 -14.45 8.39 -4.57
N VAL A 357 -14.65 7.08 -4.52
CA VAL A 357 -15.97 6.46 -4.42
C VAL A 357 -16.68 6.81 -3.11
N GLY A 358 -15.94 6.75 -1.98
CA GLY A 358 -16.49 7.05 -0.67
C GLY A 358 -16.96 8.50 -0.52
N THR A 359 -16.11 9.45 -0.90
CA THR A 359 -16.46 10.87 -0.84
C THR A 359 -17.64 11.18 -1.76
N GLN A 360 -17.68 10.59 -2.97
CA GLN A 360 -18.82 10.77 -3.86
C GLN A 360 -20.13 10.19 -3.28
N ALA A 361 -20.06 9.02 -2.62
CA ALA A 361 -21.24 8.44 -1.94
C ALA A 361 -21.75 9.34 -0.81
N VAL A 362 -20.86 9.92 -0.01
CA VAL A 362 -21.20 10.90 1.02
C VAL A 362 -21.93 12.11 0.40
N PHE A 363 -21.39 12.69 -0.68
CA PHE A 363 -22.05 13.82 -1.34
C PHE A 363 -23.41 13.46 -1.93
N ASN A 364 -23.56 12.29 -2.55
CA ASN A 364 -24.84 11.84 -3.10
C ASN A 364 -25.93 11.81 -2.01
N VAL A 365 -25.59 11.31 -0.82
CA VAL A 365 -26.52 11.22 0.33
C VAL A 365 -26.81 12.61 0.92
N LEU A 366 -25.77 13.41 1.17
CA LEU A 366 -25.92 14.73 1.78
C LEU A 366 -26.70 15.70 0.90
N MET A 367 -26.53 15.63 -0.43
CA MET A 367 -27.23 16.50 -1.39
C MET A 367 -28.68 16.02 -1.68
N GLY A 368 -29.04 14.82 -1.24
CA GLY A 368 -30.35 14.21 -1.49
C GLY A 368 -30.64 13.86 -2.96
N GLU A 369 -29.65 14.06 -3.83
CA GLU A 369 -29.69 13.73 -5.25
C GLU A 369 -28.32 13.22 -5.72
N ARG A 370 -28.33 12.06 -6.37
CA ARG A 370 -27.08 11.43 -6.89
C ARG A 370 -26.45 12.30 -7.96
N TYR A 371 -25.13 12.54 -7.77
CA TYR A 371 -24.30 13.32 -8.71
C TYR A 371 -24.74 14.77 -8.96
N LYS A 372 -25.52 15.36 -8.04
CA LYS A 372 -25.79 16.79 -8.04
C LYS A 372 -24.53 17.62 -7.85
N MET A 373 -23.61 17.08 -7.06
CA MET A 373 -22.26 17.58 -6.86
C MET A 373 -21.27 16.44 -7.06
N ALA A 374 -20.21 16.68 -7.82
CA ALA A 374 -19.15 15.71 -8.06
C ALA A 374 -17.79 16.34 -7.79
N THR A 375 -16.91 15.58 -7.09
CA THR A 375 -15.53 16.02 -6.81
C THR A 375 -14.68 16.06 -8.08
N GLY A 376 -13.57 16.81 -8.03
CA GLY A 376 -12.61 16.85 -9.14
C GLY A 376 -12.03 15.46 -9.44
N GLU A 377 -11.70 14.72 -8.41
CA GLU A 377 -11.16 13.37 -8.51
C GLU A 377 -12.17 12.38 -9.09
N PHE A 378 -13.46 12.50 -8.73
CA PHE A 378 -14.52 11.69 -9.33
C PHE A 378 -14.70 12.00 -10.81
N LYS A 379 -14.67 13.29 -11.20
CA LYS A 379 -14.69 13.69 -12.60
C LYS A 379 -13.48 13.16 -13.37
N ASP A 380 -12.30 13.20 -12.77
CA ASP A 380 -11.08 12.68 -13.38
C ASP A 380 -11.10 11.14 -13.52
N LEU A 381 -11.74 10.43 -12.59
CA LEU A 381 -11.99 9.00 -12.74
C LEU A 381 -12.91 8.73 -13.95
N LEU A 382 -14.02 9.47 -14.07
CA LEU A 382 -14.94 9.33 -15.22
C LEU A 382 -14.28 9.71 -16.55
N ARG A 383 -13.35 10.66 -16.56
CA ARG A 383 -12.54 11.01 -17.75
C ARG A 383 -11.56 9.91 -18.15
N GLY A 384 -11.27 8.95 -17.27
CA GLY A 384 -10.29 7.88 -17.49
C GLY A 384 -8.84 8.29 -17.19
N LYS A 385 -8.62 9.35 -16.42
CA LYS A 385 -7.27 9.82 -16.05
C LYS A 385 -6.51 8.89 -15.10
N TYR A 386 -7.21 7.96 -14.45
CA TYR A 386 -6.58 6.93 -13.60
C TYR A 386 -6.29 5.63 -14.39
N GLY A 387 -6.72 5.51 -15.63
CA GLY A 387 -6.66 4.30 -16.45
C GLY A 387 -8.04 3.71 -16.69
N GLN A 388 -8.08 2.43 -17.08
CA GLN A 388 -9.32 1.73 -17.41
C GLN A 388 -9.81 0.86 -16.26
N THR A 389 -11.13 0.91 -16.02
CA THR A 389 -11.85 0.01 -15.12
C THR A 389 -12.19 -1.31 -15.80
N VAL A 390 -12.43 -2.35 -15.02
CA VAL A 390 -12.75 -3.70 -15.51
C VAL A 390 -14.05 -3.74 -16.32
N LYS A 391 -15.03 -2.91 -15.94
CA LYS A 391 -16.28 -2.72 -16.70
C LYS A 391 -16.39 -1.31 -17.26
N PRO A 392 -17.17 -1.08 -18.32
CA PRO A 392 -17.53 0.26 -18.75
C PRO A 392 -18.22 1.02 -17.62
N MET A 393 -17.91 2.30 -17.47
CA MET A 393 -18.60 3.20 -16.55
C MET A 393 -20.00 3.52 -17.08
N ASN A 394 -20.93 3.86 -16.18
CA ASN A 394 -22.30 4.18 -16.49
C ASN A 394 -22.39 5.46 -17.36
N GLN A 395 -22.90 5.32 -18.59
CA GLN A 395 -22.96 6.42 -19.56
C GLN A 395 -23.86 7.57 -19.08
N GLU A 396 -24.98 7.27 -18.40
CA GLU A 396 -25.87 8.31 -17.86
C GLU A 396 -25.18 9.18 -16.82
N VAL A 397 -24.30 8.57 -15.99
CA VAL A 397 -23.50 9.30 -15.01
C VAL A 397 -22.45 10.16 -15.67
N ILE A 398 -21.79 9.63 -16.72
CA ILE A 398 -20.84 10.39 -17.53
C ILE A 398 -21.50 11.63 -18.14
N ASP A 399 -22.65 11.44 -18.78
CA ASP A 399 -23.39 12.52 -19.45
C ASP A 399 -23.92 13.57 -18.45
N LYS A 400 -24.25 13.15 -17.22
CA LYS A 400 -24.66 14.05 -16.13
C LYS A 400 -23.51 14.85 -15.53
N VAL A 401 -22.34 14.20 -15.31
CA VAL A 401 -21.24 14.77 -14.51
C VAL A 401 -20.21 15.51 -15.34
N ILE A 402 -19.89 14.99 -16.53
CA ILE A 402 -18.89 15.52 -17.46
C ILE A 402 -19.43 15.61 -18.90
N PRO A 403 -20.57 16.33 -19.14
CA PRO A 403 -21.24 16.35 -20.42
C PRO A 403 -20.33 16.91 -21.52
N GLY A 404 -20.13 16.12 -22.60
CA GLY A 404 -19.33 16.53 -23.74
C GLY A 404 -17.82 16.67 -23.51
N GLU A 405 -17.32 16.28 -22.34
CA GLU A 405 -15.89 16.35 -22.04
C GLU A 405 -15.11 15.20 -22.69
N GLN A 406 -13.83 15.44 -22.98
CA GLN A 406 -12.91 14.44 -23.51
C GLN A 406 -12.70 13.30 -22.48
N ARG A 407 -12.75 12.07 -22.98
CA ARG A 407 -12.42 10.86 -22.24
C ARG A 407 -11.15 10.22 -22.78
N PHE A 408 -10.39 9.60 -21.87
CA PHE A 408 -9.13 8.94 -22.19
C PHE A 408 -9.28 7.43 -22.04
N THR A 409 -8.62 6.70 -22.93
CA THR A 409 -8.52 5.23 -22.88
C THR A 409 -7.08 4.74 -22.75
N SER A 410 -6.13 5.69 -22.68
CA SER A 410 -4.72 5.43 -22.48
C SER A 410 -4.39 5.14 -21.01
N ARG A 411 -3.13 4.79 -20.73
CA ARG A 411 -2.63 4.74 -19.34
C ARG A 411 -2.65 6.13 -18.70
N SER A 412 -2.57 6.17 -17.36
CA SER A 412 -2.77 7.40 -16.58
C SER A 412 -1.78 8.52 -16.91
N ALA A 413 -0.51 8.24 -17.14
CA ALA A 413 0.48 9.25 -17.52
C ALA A 413 0.17 9.93 -18.86
N ASP A 414 -0.21 9.15 -19.86
CA ASP A 414 -0.58 9.67 -21.20
C ASP A 414 -1.87 10.48 -21.13
N ALA A 415 -2.87 10.01 -20.36
CA ALA A 415 -4.13 10.73 -20.12
C ALA A 415 -3.90 12.07 -19.40
N ALA A 416 -2.87 12.15 -18.57
CA ALA A 416 -2.46 13.39 -17.90
C ALA A 416 -1.56 14.29 -18.77
N GLY A 417 -1.15 13.83 -19.97
CA GLY A 417 -0.27 14.58 -20.88
C GLY A 417 1.13 14.81 -20.31
N LEU A 418 1.63 13.90 -19.48
CA LEU A 418 2.93 14.04 -18.82
C LEU A 418 4.08 13.82 -19.82
N THR A 419 5.05 14.68 -19.74
CA THR A 419 6.34 14.58 -20.42
C THR A 419 7.45 14.56 -19.39
N ASN A 420 8.69 14.33 -19.78
CA ASN A 420 9.83 14.30 -18.86
C ASN A 420 9.89 15.54 -17.97
N GLU A 421 9.98 15.33 -16.65
CA GLU A 421 9.92 16.37 -15.62
C GLU A 421 11.23 16.50 -14.82
N MET A 422 12.17 15.55 -14.89
CA MET A 422 13.35 15.52 -14.02
C MET A 422 14.23 16.77 -14.15
N ASP A 423 14.52 17.25 -15.38
CA ASP A 423 15.35 18.47 -15.58
C ASP A 423 14.73 19.70 -14.93
N LYS A 424 13.41 19.84 -14.99
CA LYS A 424 12.67 20.91 -14.36
C LYS A 424 12.75 20.79 -12.83
N LEU A 425 12.49 19.61 -12.28
CA LEU A 425 12.54 19.32 -10.85
C LEU A 425 13.96 19.56 -10.27
N GLU A 426 14.99 19.15 -10.97
CA GLU A 426 16.38 19.42 -10.60
C GLU A 426 16.68 20.92 -10.55
N SER A 427 16.17 21.69 -11.52
CA SER A 427 16.32 23.14 -11.55
C SER A 427 15.59 23.84 -10.39
N GLU A 428 14.37 23.39 -10.06
CA GLU A 428 13.57 23.92 -8.94
C GLU A 428 14.21 23.62 -7.58
N MET A 429 14.92 22.49 -7.46
CA MET A 429 15.53 22.03 -6.23
C MET A 429 16.97 22.51 -5.98
N LYS A 430 17.54 23.28 -6.90
CA LYS A 430 18.96 23.66 -6.89
C LYS A 430 19.44 24.28 -5.56
N GLU A 431 18.58 25.05 -4.89
CA GLU A 431 18.92 25.74 -3.62
C GLU A 431 18.70 24.83 -2.38
N TRP A 432 17.84 23.82 -2.48
CA TRP A 432 17.45 22.96 -1.35
C TRP A 432 18.12 21.60 -1.34
N LYS A 433 18.65 21.18 -2.50
CA LYS A 433 19.21 19.84 -2.72
C LYS A 433 20.49 19.64 -1.89
N GLN A 434 20.45 18.68 -0.96
CA GLN A 434 21.62 18.18 -0.22
C GLN A 434 22.03 16.77 -0.66
N GLN A 435 21.09 16.02 -1.20
CA GLN A 435 21.30 14.67 -1.80
C GLN A 435 20.42 14.55 -3.05
N ASP A 436 20.76 13.61 -3.91
CA ASP A 436 20.03 13.42 -5.18
C ASP A 436 18.56 13.09 -4.96
N GLU A 437 18.26 12.32 -3.91
CA GLU A 437 16.93 11.88 -3.54
C GLU A 437 15.99 13.02 -3.09
N ASP A 438 16.51 14.18 -2.73
CA ASP A 438 15.69 15.34 -2.32
C ASP A 438 14.77 15.80 -3.45
N VAL A 439 15.23 15.68 -4.70
CA VAL A 439 14.42 16.02 -5.88
C VAL A 439 13.18 15.14 -5.97
N LEU A 440 13.30 13.85 -5.65
CA LEU A 440 12.18 12.91 -5.62
C LEU A 440 11.23 13.19 -4.46
N SER A 441 11.77 13.55 -3.29
CA SER A 441 10.95 13.96 -2.14
C SER A 441 10.10 15.19 -2.48
N TYR A 442 10.68 16.15 -3.15
CA TYR A 442 10.00 17.35 -3.63
C TYR A 442 8.97 17.03 -4.74
N ALA A 443 9.34 16.22 -5.72
CA ALA A 443 8.43 15.83 -6.80
C ALA A 443 7.13 15.19 -6.29
N LEU A 444 7.24 14.35 -5.26
CA LEU A 444 6.11 13.63 -4.68
C LEU A 444 5.27 14.51 -3.75
N PHE A 445 5.92 15.30 -2.89
CA PHE A 445 5.28 16.06 -1.81
C PHE A 445 5.90 17.46 -1.67
N PRO A 446 5.72 18.38 -2.64
CA PRO A 446 6.48 19.63 -2.71
C PRO A 446 6.44 20.45 -1.42
N GLN A 447 5.25 20.71 -0.89
CA GLN A 447 5.11 21.51 0.33
C GLN A 447 5.72 20.83 1.56
N VAL A 448 5.43 19.55 1.75
CA VAL A 448 5.89 18.76 2.91
C VAL A 448 7.41 18.59 2.89
N ALA A 449 7.97 18.31 1.70
CA ALA A 449 9.41 18.18 1.52
C ALA A 449 10.12 19.53 1.79
N THR A 450 9.59 20.63 1.27
CA THR A 450 10.16 21.98 1.54
C THR A 450 10.14 22.32 3.03
N ASP A 451 9.05 22.01 3.73
CA ASP A 451 8.96 22.23 5.18
C ASP A 451 9.96 21.35 5.94
N PHE A 452 10.16 20.11 5.49
CA PHE A 452 11.18 19.22 6.05
C PHE A 452 12.62 19.72 5.76
N PHE A 453 12.90 20.23 4.56
CA PHE A 453 14.23 20.75 4.22
C PHE A 453 14.59 21.98 5.07
N LYS A 454 13.63 22.86 5.32
CA LYS A 454 13.81 23.99 6.27
C LYS A 454 14.10 23.47 7.68
N TYR A 455 13.34 22.48 8.14
CA TYR A 455 13.59 21.85 9.44
C TYR A 455 15.00 21.24 9.50
N ARG A 456 15.39 20.44 8.49
CA ARG A 456 16.71 19.82 8.39
C ARG A 456 17.84 20.84 8.42
N GLN A 457 17.71 21.92 7.66
CA GLN A 457 18.67 23.03 7.65
C GLN A 457 18.76 23.69 9.03
N ALA A 458 17.64 24.00 9.65
CA ALA A 458 17.62 24.61 10.97
C ALA A 458 18.29 23.73 12.04
N GLN A 459 18.11 22.40 11.97
CA GLN A 459 18.82 21.46 12.87
C GLN A 459 20.33 21.49 12.64
N GLN A 460 20.78 21.55 11.38
CA GLN A 460 22.20 21.66 11.04
C GLN A 460 22.82 22.97 11.52
N GLU A 461 22.08 24.05 11.38
CA GLU A 461 22.51 25.39 11.79
C GLU A 461 22.25 25.67 13.29
N LYS A 462 21.64 24.70 14.01
CA LYS A 462 21.26 24.79 15.43
C LYS A 462 20.28 25.95 15.73
N VAL A 463 19.37 26.24 14.78
CA VAL A 463 18.33 27.24 14.93
C VAL A 463 17.10 26.64 15.59
N ASP A 464 16.60 27.28 16.66
CA ASP A 464 15.34 26.85 17.32
C ASP A 464 14.13 27.43 16.58
N LEU A 465 13.54 26.62 15.70
CA LEU A 465 12.36 27.01 14.94
C LEU A 465 11.10 27.25 15.79
N THR A 466 11.06 26.77 17.05
CA THR A 466 9.91 27.02 17.93
C THR A 466 9.82 28.48 18.35
N GLN A 467 10.93 29.21 18.28
CA GLN A 467 11.04 30.63 18.60
C GLN A 467 11.05 31.52 17.33
N ALA A 468 10.88 30.92 16.15
CA ALA A 468 10.90 31.67 14.90
C ALA A 468 9.70 32.63 14.79
N ASP A 469 9.94 33.89 14.46
CA ASP A 469 8.89 34.82 14.06
C ASP A 469 8.55 34.60 12.57
N THR A 470 7.57 33.76 12.33
CA THR A 470 7.15 33.41 10.96
C THR A 470 6.54 34.58 10.18
N LYS A 471 6.09 35.64 10.86
CA LYS A 471 5.53 36.84 10.22
C LYS A 471 6.63 37.75 9.66
N ASN A 472 7.73 37.88 10.38
CA ASN A 472 8.85 38.75 10.02
C ASN A 472 10.04 37.97 9.46
N ALA A 473 9.93 36.65 9.30
CA ALA A 473 11.01 35.74 8.90
C ALA A 473 12.28 35.90 9.78
N ALA A 474 12.10 36.28 11.05
CA ALA A 474 13.18 36.42 12.01
C ALA A 474 13.34 35.11 12.79
N TYR A 475 14.57 34.64 12.86
CA TYR A 475 14.91 33.41 13.59
C TYR A 475 15.96 33.78 14.66
N PRO A 476 15.71 33.41 15.94
CA PRO A 476 16.76 33.56 16.95
C PRO A 476 17.92 32.61 16.64
N VAL A 477 19.12 33.10 16.83
CA VAL A 477 20.39 32.37 16.61
C VAL A 477 20.81 31.71 17.92
#